data_7c03cc4d554517563a1e9e55f3fd9bcb
#
_entry.id   7c03cc4d554517563a1e9e55f3fd9bcb
#
_cell.length_a   1.000
_cell.length_b   1.000
_cell.length_c   1.000
_cell.angle_alpha   90.00
_cell.angle_beta   90.00
_cell.angle_gamma   90.00
#
_symmetry.space_group_name_H-M   'P 1'
#
loop_
_entity.id
_entity.type
_entity.pdbx_description
1 polymer ?
#
loop_
_entity_poly.entity_id
_entity_poly.type
_entity_poly.pdbx_seq_one_letter_code
_entity_poly.pdbx_strand_id
1 'polypeptide(L)'
;FVKNGKIFSPKKNCYFGNTLKFIGKKIKINFKDISIKSIHDYEEIILIGSGKGVTSVSKINDLKWKRRKTGCYTKLNKIYNSLV
;
A
#
# COMPACT_ATOMS: atom_id res chain seq x y z
N PHE A 1 2.85 1.47 -0.91
CA PHE A 1 3.30 2.87 -0.83
C PHE A 1 2.55 3.70 -1.86
N VAL A 2 2.05 4.86 -1.45
CA VAL A 2 1.25 5.74 -2.30
C VAL A 2 1.90 7.11 -2.43
N LYS A 3 2.00 7.60 -3.67
CA LYS A 3 2.54 8.92 -3.97
C LYS A 3 1.73 9.53 -5.12
N ASN A 4 1.17 10.72 -4.90
CA ASN A 4 0.35 11.43 -5.88
C ASN A 4 -0.79 10.57 -6.44
N GLY A 5 -1.43 9.79 -5.58
CA GLY A 5 -2.52 8.91 -5.99
C GLY A 5 -2.10 7.65 -6.72
N LYS A 6 -0.81 7.44 -6.94
CA LYS A 6 -0.28 6.25 -7.60
C LYS A 6 0.22 5.25 -6.56
N ILE A 7 -0.03 3.97 -6.81
CA ILE A 7 0.33 2.89 -5.89
C ILE A 7 1.61 2.22 -6.36
N PHE A 8 2.56 2.07 -5.45
CA PHE A 8 3.86 1.43 -5.71
C PHE A 8 4.07 0.27 -4.75
N SER A 9 4.56 -0.84 -5.27
CA SER A 9 4.95 -2.01 -4.48
C SER A 9 6.43 -2.30 -4.68
N PRO A 10 7.16 -2.69 -3.61
CA PRO A 10 8.55 -3.09 -3.78
C PRO A 10 8.66 -4.31 -4.70
N LYS A 11 9.77 -4.36 -5.45
CA LYS A 11 10.07 -5.52 -6.30
C LYS A 11 10.61 -6.69 -5.50
N LYS A 12 11.31 -6.41 -4.40
CA LYS A 12 11.98 -7.41 -3.57
C LYS A 12 11.49 -7.32 -2.13
N ASN A 13 11.70 -8.41 -1.39
CA ASN A 13 11.33 -8.48 0.04
C ASN A 13 9.85 -8.17 0.27
N CYS A 14 9.02 -8.55 -0.70
CA CYS A 14 7.58 -8.35 -0.64
C CYS A 14 6.89 -9.67 -0.96
N TYR A 15 5.92 -10.04 -0.12
CA TYR A 15 5.14 -11.24 -0.35
C TYR A 15 3.97 -10.92 -1.28
N PHE A 16 3.93 -11.63 -2.41
CA PHE A 16 2.84 -11.50 -3.37
C PHE A 16 1.76 -12.53 -3.09
N GLY A 17 0.90 -12.24 -2.11
CA GLY A 17 -0.21 -13.11 -1.81
C GLY A 17 -1.36 -12.93 -2.80
N ASN A 18 -2.36 -13.80 -2.68
CA ASN A 18 -3.53 -13.78 -3.56
C ASN A 18 -4.30 -12.46 -3.48
N THR A 19 -4.35 -11.85 -2.29
CA THR A 19 -5.03 -10.58 -2.10
C THR A 19 -4.41 -9.48 -2.96
N LEU A 20 -3.07 -9.39 -2.96
CA LEU A 20 -2.37 -8.39 -3.76
C LEU A 20 -2.57 -8.64 -5.26
N LYS A 21 -2.52 -9.89 -5.69
CA LYS A 21 -2.76 -10.26 -7.09
C LYS A 21 -4.16 -9.85 -7.53
N PHE A 22 -5.14 -10.10 -6.69
CA PHE A 22 -6.53 -9.75 -7.00
C PHE A 22 -6.71 -8.24 -7.10
N ILE A 23 -6.17 -7.50 -6.13
CA ILE A 23 -6.24 -6.04 -6.15
C ILE A 23 -5.56 -5.48 -7.39
N GLY A 24 -4.44 -6.08 -7.80
CA GLY A 24 -3.71 -5.67 -9.00
C GLY A 24 -4.48 -5.83 -10.30
N LYS A 25 -5.51 -6.68 -10.31
CA LYS A 25 -6.41 -6.82 -11.46
C LYS A 25 -7.45 -5.70 -11.53
N LYS A 26 -7.74 -5.07 -10.41
CA LYS A 26 -8.76 -4.02 -10.30
C LYS A 26 -8.18 -2.61 -10.36
N ILE A 27 -6.93 -2.44 -9.94
CA ILE A 27 -6.26 -1.14 -9.89
C ILE A 27 -4.80 -1.33 -10.28
N LYS A 28 -4.25 -0.33 -10.98
CA LYS A 28 -2.86 -0.40 -11.42
C LYS A 28 -1.91 -0.29 -10.23
N ILE A 29 -0.99 -1.25 -10.12
CA ILE A 29 0.08 -1.23 -9.12
C ILE A 29 1.40 -1.17 -9.87
N ASN A 30 2.23 -0.17 -9.54
CA ASN A 30 3.55 -0.01 -10.14
C ASN A 30 4.59 -0.68 -9.24
N PHE A 31 5.50 -1.43 -9.83
CA PHE A 31 6.56 -2.12 -9.09
C PHE A 31 7.87 -1.38 -9.27
N LYS A 32 8.53 -1.05 -8.15
CA LYS A 32 9.83 -0.41 -8.18
C LYS A 32 10.54 -0.61 -6.85
N ASP A 33 11.86 -0.42 -6.86
CA ASP A 33 12.64 -0.45 -5.63
C ASP A 33 12.30 0.78 -4.79
N ILE A 34 11.96 0.54 -3.52
CA ILE A 34 11.58 1.61 -2.60
C ILE A 34 12.65 1.71 -1.51
N SER A 35 13.25 2.89 -1.39
CA SER A 35 14.28 3.16 -0.40
C SER A 35 13.68 3.82 0.84
N ILE A 36 14.21 3.47 2.02
CA ILE A 36 13.84 4.13 3.26
C ILE A 36 14.11 5.63 3.18
N LYS A 37 15.13 6.02 2.43
CA LYS A 37 15.49 7.43 2.27
C LYS A 37 14.40 8.24 1.55
N SER A 38 13.59 7.58 0.73
CA SER A 38 12.51 8.23 0.00
C SER A 38 11.15 8.06 0.65
N ILE A 39 11.09 7.49 1.86
CA ILE A 39 9.82 7.19 2.52
C ILE A 39 8.92 8.42 2.70
N HIS A 40 9.53 9.59 2.92
CA HIS A 40 8.79 10.83 3.15
C HIS A 40 8.10 11.37 1.89
N ASP A 41 8.46 10.85 0.72
CA ASP A 41 7.80 11.22 -0.53
C ASP A 41 6.41 10.58 -0.64
N TYR A 42 6.17 9.53 0.14
CA TYR A 42 4.91 8.80 0.09
C TYR A 42 3.91 9.33 1.11
N GLU A 43 2.67 9.49 0.67
CA GLU A 43 1.60 10.03 1.49
C GLU A 43 0.81 8.98 2.25
N GLU A 44 0.87 7.71 1.78
CA GLU A 44 0.24 6.58 2.44
C GLU A 44 1.13 5.36 2.38
N ILE A 45 1.06 4.54 3.42
CA ILE A 45 1.66 3.21 3.43
C ILE A 45 0.54 2.24 3.81
N ILE A 46 0.32 1.24 2.97
CA ILE A 46 -0.79 0.30 3.14
C ILE A 46 -0.23 -1.11 3.20
N LEU A 47 -0.64 -1.85 4.22
CA LEU A 47 -0.29 -3.25 4.37
C LEU A 47 -1.42 -4.11 3.82
N ILE A 48 -1.07 -5.08 2.98
CA ILE A 48 -2.04 -5.98 2.36
C ILE A 48 -1.64 -7.42 2.74
N GLY A 49 -2.59 -8.14 3.31
CA GLY A 49 -2.34 -9.52 3.70
C GLY A 49 -3.60 -10.35 3.60
N SER A 50 -3.43 -11.65 3.28
CA SER A 50 -4.56 -12.56 3.10
C SER A 50 -5.39 -12.78 4.38
N GLY A 51 -4.75 -12.69 5.54
CA GLY A 51 -5.44 -12.91 6.82
C GLY A 51 -5.93 -11.63 7.48
N LYS A 52 -5.35 -10.48 7.14
CA LYS A 52 -5.65 -9.20 7.80
C LYS A 52 -6.32 -8.19 6.87
N GLY A 53 -6.41 -8.49 5.59
CA GLY A 53 -7.00 -7.60 4.62
C GLY A 53 -6.12 -6.40 4.31
N VAL A 54 -6.71 -5.22 4.31
CA VAL A 54 -6.05 -3.96 3.96
C VAL A 54 -5.99 -3.08 5.19
N THR A 55 -4.79 -2.65 5.56
CA THR A 55 -4.57 -1.83 6.75
C THR A 55 -3.74 -0.60 6.40
N SER A 56 -4.20 0.58 6.82
CA SER A 56 -3.48 1.83 6.62
C SER A 56 -2.55 2.10 7.79
N VAL A 57 -1.26 2.33 7.50
CA VAL A 57 -0.28 2.69 8.52
C VAL A 57 -0.46 4.17 8.86
N SER A 58 -0.65 4.50 10.14
CA SER A 58 -0.84 5.89 10.54
C SER A 58 0.48 6.65 10.68
N LYS A 59 1.50 6.01 11.22
CA LYS A 59 2.82 6.61 11.40
C LYS A 59 3.89 5.55 11.62
N ILE A 60 5.13 5.93 11.38
CA ILE A 60 6.31 5.12 11.69
C ILE A 60 7.25 6.02 12.50
N ASN A 61 7.31 5.78 13.81
CA ASN A 61 8.05 6.66 14.71
C ASN A 61 9.55 6.71 14.42
N ASP A 62 10.17 5.56 14.16
CA ASP A 62 11.61 5.49 13.91
C ASP A 62 12.04 6.25 12.68
N LEU A 63 11.14 6.40 11.70
CA LEU A 63 11.41 7.10 10.45
C LEU A 63 10.81 8.49 10.42
N LYS A 64 10.12 8.90 11.49
CA LYS A 64 9.41 10.17 11.58
C LYS A 64 8.45 10.36 10.41
N TRP A 65 7.88 9.26 9.91
CA TRP A 65 6.90 9.29 8.83
C TRP A 65 5.49 9.31 9.40
N LYS A 66 4.63 10.10 8.79
CA LYS A 66 3.24 10.22 9.20
C LYS A 66 2.34 10.24 7.96
N ARG A 67 1.23 9.54 8.05
CA ARG A 67 0.25 9.50 6.98
C ARG A 67 -0.34 10.89 6.72
N ARG A 68 -0.43 11.25 5.44
CA ARG A 68 -1.00 12.54 5.04
C ARG A 68 -2.33 12.42 4.30
N LYS A 69 -2.62 11.25 3.73
CA LYS A 69 -3.86 10.99 2.99
C LYS A 69 -4.35 9.59 3.23
N THR A 70 -5.63 9.33 2.95
CA THR A 70 -6.24 8.00 3.09
C THR A 70 -7.08 7.60 1.88
N GLY A 71 -7.01 8.36 0.78
CA GLY A 71 -7.84 8.11 -0.40
C GLY A 71 -7.62 6.75 -1.03
N CYS A 72 -6.36 6.34 -1.20
CA CYS A 72 -6.04 5.03 -1.77
C CYS A 72 -6.40 3.90 -0.82
N TYR A 73 -6.20 4.07 0.48
CA TYR A 73 -6.62 3.08 1.46
C TYR A 73 -8.12 2.82 1.35
N THR A 74 -8.92 3.89 1.29
CA THR A 74 -10.38 3.76 1.17
C THR A 74 -10.76 2.98 -0.09
N LYS A 75 -10.11 3.29 -1.21
CA LYS A 75 -10.35 2.62 -2.47
C LYS A 75 -9.98 1.13 -2.40
N LEU A 76 -8.81 0.81 -1.86
CA LEU A 76 -8.35 -0.57 -1.73
C LEU A 76 -9.22 -1.37 -0.77
N ASN A 77 -9.66 -0.74 0.31
CA ASN A 77 -10.52 -1.39 1.28
C ASN A 77 -11.87 -1.78 0.66
N LYS A 78 -12.43 -0.93 -0.20
CA LYS A 78 -13.66 -1.23 -0.92
C LYS A 78 -13.47 -2.42 -1.86
N ILE A 79 -12.33 -2.46 -2.58
CA ILE A 79 -12.01 -3.58 -3.46
C ILE A 79 -11.89 -4.87 -2.67
N TYR A 80 -11.18 -4.84 -1.55
CA TYR A 80 -11.01 -6.01 -0.71
C TYR A 80 -12.35 -6.51 -0.18
N ASN A 81 -13.21 -5.62 0.31
CA ASN A 81 -14.52 -6.00 0.85
C ASN A 81 -15.44 -6.57 -0.21
N SER A 82 -15.23 -6.28 -1.48
CA SER A 82 -16.02 -6.86 -2.57
C SER A 82 -15.65 -8.32 -2.84
N LEU A 83 -14.55 -8.82 -2.27
CA LEU A 83 -14.10 -10.20 -2.39
C LEU A 83 -14.82 -11.16 -1.44
N VAL A 84 -15.40 -10.64 -0.39
CA VAL A 84 -15.91 -11.44 0.72
C VAL A 84 -17.39 -11.69 0.59
#